data_6c1ee8e234876144d34c2a399357cc15
#
_entry.id   6c1ee8e234876144d34c2a399357cc15
#
_cell.length_a   1.000
_cell.length_b   1.000
_cell.length_c   1.000
_cell.angle_alpha   90.00
_cell.angle_beta   90.00
_cell.angle_gamma   90.00
#
_symmetry.space_group_name_H-M   'P 1'
#
loop_
_entity.id
_entity.type
_entity.pdbx_description
1 polymer ?
#
loop_
_entity_poly.entity_id
_entity_poly.type
_entity_poly.pdbx_seq_one_letter_code
_entity_poly.pdbx_strand_id
1 'polypeptide(L)'
;MSYIFTSESVSEGHPDKVADQISDAILDEFLAFDNQSKVACETLVTTGQVIVAGEVKSNTYVDIQETVRNVVNSIGYTKGEYRFDGNSCGVLTSLHEQSPDINRGVDKGAPEEQGAGDQGMMFGYACRETDDYMPLPLDLSHRLLQEMAAIRREGKVMTYLRPDSKSQVSIEYDDQHRAIKIDTIVVSTQHDDFIKPKSDRDEDVLKADEEMLTKIHDDVRDILIPRIINAMPERVQQFFNKDYTLYVNPTGKFVIGGPHGDTGLTGRKIIVDTYGGRGAHGGGAFSGKDPSKVDRSAAYASRHIAKNMVAAEIADEMLVQLSYAIGIAEPVSVFVETYGTAKVNMTDGEIAKKIREIFTLSPYAIEERLKLRNPIYFETASYGHMGRTPRIAKKTFHKLNEPNNIKTIEVELFTWEKLDFVDVVKKAFNL
;
A
#
# COMPACT_ATOMS: atom_id res chain seq x y z
N MET A 1 -4.69 25.08 -21.63
CA MET A 1 -5.96 24.59 -20.99
C MET A 1 -5.59 23.88 -19.72
N SER A 2 -6.49 23.79 -18.74
CA SER A 2 -6.27 22.98 -17.54
C SER A 2 -7.00 21.63 -17.67
N TYR A 3 -6.59 20.63 -16.87
CA TYR A 3 -7.26 19.34 -16.79
C TYR A 3 -7.32 18.89 -15.31
N ILE A 4 -8.25 17.99 -15.00
CA ILE A 4 -8.40 17.43 -13.66
C ILE A 4 -7.91 15.99 -13.66
N PHE A 5 -7.09 15.63 -12.67
CA PHE A 5 -6.66 14.25 -12.41
C PHE A 5 -7.06 13.86 -11.00
N THR A 6 -7.53 12.64 -10.84
CA THR A 6 -8.09 12.12 -9.59
C THR A 6 -7.40 10.83 -9.17
N SER A 7 -7.08 10.73 -7.88
CA SER A 7 -6.67 9.46 -7.25
C SER A 7 -7.54 9.18 -6.02
N GLU A 8 -7.56 7.93 -5.63
CA GLU A 8 -8.31 7.46 -4.46
C GLU A 8 -7.43 6.65 -3.52
N SER A 9 -7.89 6.51 -2.28
CA SER A 9 -7.32 5.62 -1.28
C SER A 9 -8.42 4.94 -0.47
N VAL A 10 -8.07 3.84 0.19
CA VAL A 10 -8.92 3.15 1.14
C VAL A 10 -8.16 2.90 2.44
N SER A 11 -8.90 2.89 3.56
CA SER A 11 -8.30 2.71 4.89
C SER A 11 -7.87 1.27 5.16
N GLU A 12 -7.14 1.09 6.25
CA GLU A 12 -6.77 -0.23 6.79
C GLU A 12 -7.97 -1.12 7.10
N GLY A 13 -9.14 -0.54 7.37
CA GLY A 13 -10.37 -1.28 7.63
C GLY A 13 -11.20 -1.61 6.40
N HIS A 14 -10.82 -1.13 5.22
CA HIS A 14 -11.47 -1.54 3.97
C HIS A 14 -11.30 -3.05 3.75
N PRO A 15 -12.35 -3.80 3.33
CA PRO A 15 -12.28 -5.26 3.22
C PRO A 15 -11.07 -5.79 2.44
N ASP A 16 -10.76 -5.22 1.27
CA ASP A 16 -9.58 -5.63 0.50
C ASP A 16 -8.27 -5.38 1.26
N LYS A 17 -8.17 -4.28 2.03
CA LYS A 17 -6.96 -4.00 2.83
C LYS A 17 -6.89 -4.82 4.11
N VAL A 18 -8.01 -5.25 4.67
CA VAL A 18 -8.03 -6.29 5.72
C VAL A 18 -7.43 -7.59 5.19
N ALA A 19 -7.83 -8.00 3.98
CA ALA A 19 -7.30 -9.20 3.33
C ALA A 19 -5.78 -9.08 3.05
N ASP A 20 -5.32 -7.95 2.51
CA ASP A 20 -3.90 -7.68 2.27
C ASP A 20 -3.07 -7.73 3.56
N GLN A 21 -3.55 -7.09 4.63
CA GLN A 21 -2.87 -7.07 5.93
C GLN A 21 -2.76 -8.48 6.54
N ILE A 22 -3.80 -9.29 6.43
CA ILE A 22 -3.77 -10.69 6.89
C ILE A 22 -2.72 -11.48 6.11
N SER A 23 -2.72 -11.39 4.78
CA SER A 23 -1.78 -12.11 3.93
C SER A 23 -0.33 -11.70 4.20
N ASP A 24 -0.06 -10.42 4.41
CA ASP A 24 1.30 -9.93 4.71
C ASP A 24 1.73 -10.22 6.15
N ALA A 25 0.81 -10.24 7.11
CA ALA A 25 1.13 -10.68 8.48
C ALA A 25 1.54 -12.16 8.51
N ILE A 26 0.84 -13.02 7.78
CA ILE A 26 1.18 -14.44 7.65
C ILE A 26 2.56 -14.60 6.99
N LEU A 27 2.86 -13.84 5.95
CA LEU A 27 4.18 -13.82 5.31
C LEU A 27 5.27 -13.42 6.31
N ASP A 28 5.05 -12.36 7.09
CA ASP A 28 6.00 -11.89 8.09
C ASP A 28 6.27 -12.93 9.19
N GLU A 29 5.24 -13.64 9.66
CA GLU A 29 5.39 -14.73 10.62
C GLU A 29 6.28 -15.87 10.09
N PHE A 30 6.10 -16.27 8.82
CA PHE A 30 6.97 -17.26 8.20
C PHE A 30 8.42 -16.77 8.09
N LEU A 31 8.63 -15.56 7.56
CA LEU A 31 9.97 -15.00 7.36
C LEU A 31 10.71 -14.72 8.67
N ALA A 32 10.00 -14.45 9.76
CA ALA A 32 10.59 -14.21 11.06
C ALA A 32 11.36 -15.43 11.59
N PHE A 33 10.89 -16.65 11.33
CA PHE A 33 11.50 -17.87 11.81
C PHE A 33 12.27 -18.66 10.73
N ASP A 34 11.90 -18.48 9.46
CA ASP A 34 12.59 -19.05 8.30
C ASP A 34 12.61 -18.04 7.15
N ASN A 35 13.72 -17.30 7.02
CA ASN A 35 13.86 -16.26 6.00
C ASN A 35 13.93 -16.80 4.57
N GLN A 36 14.06 -18.14 4.40
CA GLN A 36 14.01 -18.80 3.10
C GLN A 36 12.62 -19.31 2.74
N SER A 37 11.61 -19.04 3.57
CA SER A 37 10.22 -19.41 3.29
C SER A 37 9.77 -18.91 1.93
N LYS A 38 9.07 -19.78 1.20
CA LYS A 38 8.35 -19.46 -0.04
C LYS A 38 6.87 -19.39 0.32
N VAL A 39 6.26 -18.26 0.09
CA VAL A 39 4.87 -18.00 0.48
C VAL A 39 4.14 -17.35 -0.68
N ALA A 40 3.00 -17.89 -1.03
CA ALA A 40 1.98 -17.28 -1.86
C ALA A 40 0.65 -17.48 -1.15
N CYS A 41 0.24 -16.48 -0.37
CA CYS A 41 -0.90 -16.55 0.53
C CYS A 41 -1.94 -15.50 0.15
N GLU A 42 -3.14 -15.94 -0.13
CA GLU A 42 -4.27 -15.09 -0.48
C GLU A 42 -5.36 -15.21 0.58
N THR A 43 -6.03 -14.10 0.86
CA THR A 43 -7.08 -14.02 1.87
C THR A 43 -8.36 -13.48 1.25
N LEU A 44 -9.48 -14.12 1.59
CA LEU A 44 -10.83 -13.62 1.38
C LEU A 44 -11.44 -13.28 2.74
N VAL A 45 -12.01 -12.09 2.87
CA VAL A 45 -12.79 -11.68 4.03
C VAL A 45 -14.21 -11.36 3.62
N THR A 46 -15.19 -11.83 4.37
CA THR A 46 -16.61 -11.57 4.11
C THR A 46 -17.39 -11.62 5.41
N THR A 47 -18.73 -11.58 5.35
CA THR A 47 -19.60 -11.62 6.51
C THR A 47 -19.24 -12.74 7.48
N GLY A 48 -18.66 -12.37 8.63
CA GLY A 48 -18.32 -13.28 9.71
C GLY A 48 -17.24 -14.32 9.41
N GLN A 49 -16.53 -14.23 8.28
CA GLN A 49 -15.55 -15.24 7.86
C GLN A 49 -14.29 -14.65 7.26
N VAL A 50 -13.18 -15.34 7.51
CA VAL A 50 -11.87 -15.17 6.86
C VAL A 50 -11.46 -16.52 6.27
N ILE A 51 -11.10 -16.55 4.99
CA ILE A 51 -10.58 -17.73 4.31
C ILE A 51 -9.18 -17.41 3.82
N VAL A 52 -8.21 -18.21 4.25
CA VAL A 52 -6.79 -18.11 3.86
C VAL A 52 -6.45 -19.31 3.02
N ALA A 53 -5.96 -19.09 1.80
CA ALA A 53 -5.59 -20.13 0.86
C ALA A 53 -4.24 -19.84 0.19
N GLY A 54 -3.60 -20.85 -0.38
CA GLY A 54 -2.35 -20.67 -1.13
C GLY A 54 -1.31 -21.75 -0.85
N GLU A 55 -0.06 -21.43 -1.21
CA GLU A 55 1.06 -22.36 -1.12
C GLU A 55 2.16 -21.82 -0.20
N VAL A 56 2.69 -22.70 0.65
CA VAL A 56 3.79 -22.37 1.55
C VAL A 56 4.82 -23.50 1.53
N LYS A 57 6.11 -23.13 1.42
CA LYS A 57 7.24 -24.00 1.69
C LYS A 57 8.10 -23.34 2.76
N SER A 58 8.14 -23.93 3.96
CA SER A 58 8.84 -23.38 5.10
C SER A 58 9.27 -24.50 6.06
N ASN A 59 10.32 -24.23 6.83
CA ASN A 59 10.76 -25.09 7.92
C ASN A 59 10.12 -24.71 9.27
N THR A 60 9.20 -23.75 9.29
CA THR A 60 8.50 -23.33 10.50
C THR A 60 6.99 -23.50 10.39
N TYR A 61 6.34 -23.56 11.54
CA TYR A 61 4.89 -23.55 11.67
C TYR A 61 4.41 -22.17 12.10
N VAL A 62 3.31 -21.71 11.54
CA VAL A 62 2.63 -20.45 11.90
C VAL A 62 1.18 -20.75 12.28
N ASP A 63 0.71 -20.19 13.40
CA ASP A 63 -0.71 -20.21 13.74
C ASP A 63 -1.46 -19.17 12.93
N ILE A 64 -2.06 -19.64 11.85
CA ILE A 64 -2.83 -18.79 10.94
C ILE A 64 -4.05 -18.17 11.63
N GLN A 65 -4.72 -18.93 12.52
CA GLN A 65 -5.92 -18.42 13.18
C GLN A 65 -5.58 -17.30 14.17
N GLU A 66 -4.52 -17.46 14.95
CA GLU A 66 -4.06 -16.42 15.87
C GLU A 66 -3.60 -15.17 15.10
N THR A 67 -2.80 -15.36 14.04
CA THR A 67 -2.33 -14.25 13.19
C THR A 67 -3.51 -13.46 12.61
N VAL A 68 -4.51 -14.14 12.04
CA VAL A 68 -5.73 -13.50 11.49
C VAL A 68 -6.43 -12.68 12.57
N ARG A 69 -6.68 -13.26 13.75
CA ARG A 69 -7.39 -12.58 14.85
C ARG A 69 -6.64 -11.35 15.34
N ASN A 70 -5.33 -11.46 15.47
CA ASN A 70 -4.48 -10.34 15.89
C ASN A 70 -4.54 -9.18 14.89
N VAL A 71 -4.50 -9.47 13.58
CA VAL A 71 -4.64 -8.46 12.53
C VAL A 71 -6.01 -7.78 12.60
N VAL A 72 -7.09 -8.55 12.60
CA VAL A 72 -8.46 -8.02 12.63
C VAL A 72 -8.69 -7.14 13.86
N ASN A 73 -8.21 -7.58 15.04
CA ASN A 73 -8.30 -6.81 16.28
C ASN A 73 -7.45 -5.53 16.22
N SER A 74 -6.23 -5.57 15.64
CA SER A 74 -5.34 -4.40 15.53
C SER A 74 -5.90 -3.31 14.61
N ILE A 75 -6.65 -3.70 13.58
CA ILE A 75 -7.38 -2.79 12.70
C ILE A 75 -8.51 -2.07 13.46
N GLY A 76 -9.09 -2.72 14.46
CA GLY A 76 -10.16 -2.16 15.29
C GLY A 76 -11.52 -2.83 15.12
N TYR A 77 -11.59 -3.96 14.43
CA TYR A 77 -12.78 -4.81 14.40
C TYR A 77 -12.82 -5.68 15.66
N THR A 78 -13.26 -5.07 16.78
CA THR A 78 -13.21 -5.65 18.13
C THR A 78 -14.55 -5.82 18.78
N LYS A 79 -15.65 -5.46 18.10
CA LYS A 79 -17.01 -5.45 18.66
C LYS A 79 -17.98 -6.18 17.74
N GLY A 80 -18.82 -7.04 18.30
CA GLY A 80 -19.87 -7.75 17.56
C GLY A 80 -20.88 -6.84 16.85
N GLU A 81 -21.03 -5.60 17.30
CA GLU A 81 -21.89 -4.58 16.66
C GLU A 81 -21.43 -4.25 15.23
N TYR A 82 -20.14 -4.43 14.92
CA TYR A 82 -19.60 -4.26 13.57
C TYR A 82 -19.92 -5.43 12.64
N ARG A 83 -20.55 -6.50 13.20
CA ARG A 83 -20.90 -7.74 12.51
C ARG A 83 -19.71 -8.46 11.86
N PHE A 84 -18.52 -8.04 12.25
CA PHE A 84 -17.24 -8.65 11.94
C PHE A 84 -16.26 -8.27 13.05
N ASP A 85 -15.74 -9.24 13.79
CA ASP A 85 -14.75 -9.00 14.84
C ASP A 85 -13.75 -10.14 14.94
N GLY A 86 -12.53 -9.84 15.39
CA GLY A 86 -11.41 -10.77 15.43
C GLY A 86 -11.62 -11.95 16.38
N ASN A 87 -12.47 -11.83 17.39
CA ASN A 87 -12.66 -12.89 18.38
C ASN A 87 -13.74 -13.91 17.97
N SER A 88 -14.73 -13.47 17.15
CA SER A 88 -15.90 -14.30 16.80
C SER A 88 -15.95 -14.73 15.35
N CYS A 89 -15.18 -14.10 14.43
CA CYS A 89 -15.18 -14.51 13.02
C CYS A 89 -14.67 -15.95 12.84
N GLY A 90 -15.26 -16.67 11.90
CA GLY A 90 -14.77 -17.98 11.45
C GLY A 90 -13.46 -17.80 10.68
N VAL A 91 -12.47 -18.64 10.93
CA VAL A 91 -11.20 -18.66 10.18
C VAL A 91 -11.04 -20.03 9.55
N LEU A 92 -11.03 -20.07 8.23
CA LEU A 92 -10.80 -21.28 7.43
C LEU A 92 -9.44 -21.18 6.75
N THR A 93 -8.70 -22.28 6.73
CA THR A 93 -7.38 -22.36 6.10
C THR A 93 -7.32 -23.48 5.08
N SER A 94 -6.79 -23.16 3.90
CA SER A 94 -6.52 -24.10 2.81
C SER A 94 -5.12 -23.82 2.24
N LEU A 95 -4.10 -23.97 3.10
CA LEU A 95 -2.69 -23.84 2.73
C LEU A 95 -2.13 -25.24 2.45
N HIS A 96 -1.37 -25.38 1.38
CA HIS A 96 -0.68 -26.61 1.01
C HIS A 96 0.78 -26.35 0.61
N GLU A 97 1.57 -27.39 0.40
CA GLU A 97 2.95 -27.25 -0.04
C GLU A 97 3.04 -26.78 -1.49
N GLN A 98 4.04 -25.94 -1.77
CA GLN A 98 4.33 -25.44 -3.11
C GLN A 98 4.70 -26.60 -4.06
N SER A 99 4.22 -26.57 -5.31
CA SER A 99 4.54 -27.55 -6.34
C SER A 99 6.06 -27.69 -6.57
N PRO A 100 6.60 -28.91 -6.56
CA PRO A 100 8.02 -29.17 -6.84
C PRO A 100 8.47 -28.69 -8.23
N ASP A 101 7.56 -28.63 -9.20
CA ASP A 101 7.88 -28.26 -10.59
C ASP A 101 8.19 -26.77 -10.74
N ILE A 102 7.47 -25.91 -10.02
CA ILE A 102 7.74 -24.47 -9.96
C ILE A 102 9.12 -24.22 -9.33
N ASN A 103 9.44 -24.98 -8.29
CA ASN A 103 10.68 -24.79 -7.54
C ASN A 103 11.95 -25.11 -8.38
N ARG A 104 11.88 -26.04 -9.33
CA ARG A 104 13.02 -26.40 -10.21
C ARG A 104 13.46 -25.27 -11.13
N GLY A 105 12.53 -24.41 -11.56
CA GLY A 105 12.84 -23.25 -12.42
C GLY A 105 13.49 -22.08 -11.67
N VAL A 106 13.20 -21.97 -10.37
CA VAL A 106 13.65 -20.85 -9.51
C VAL A 106 14.98 -21.18 -8.82
N ASP A 107 15.14 -22.43 -8.35
CA ASP A 107 16.28 -22.86 -7.53
C ASP A 107 17.30 -23.61 -8.41
N LYS A 108 18.40 -22.94 -8.79
CA LYS A 108 19.43 -23.47 -9.71
C LYS A 108 20.74 -23.82 -9.02
N GLY A 109 20.75 -23.93 -7.69
CA GLY A 109 21.89 -24.38 -6.91
C GLY A 109 22.77 -23.26 -6.34
N ALA A 110 23.07 -22.20 -7.11
CA ALA A 110 23.73 -20.98 -6.59
C ALA A 110 22.70 -19.86 -6.42
N PRO A 111 22.69 -19.13 -5.29
CA PRO A 111 21.71 -18.07 -5.06
C PRO A 111 21.72 -16.99 -6.18
N GLU A 112 22.87 -16.67 -6.73
CA GLU A 112 23.04 -15.68 -7.80
C GLU A 112 22.40 -16.13 -9.12
N GLU A 113 22.19 -17.42 -9.32
CA GLU A 113 21.54 -18.00 -10.50
C GLU A 113 20.02 -18.13 -10.34
N GLN A 114 19.45 -17.67 -9.20
CA GLN A 114 18.03 -17.70 -8.94
C GLN A 114 17.27 -17.07 -10.11
N GLY A 115 16.45 -17.86 -10.78
CA GLY A 115 15.55 -17.39 -11.82
C GLY A 115 14.32 -16.67 -11.25
N ALA A 116 13.68 -15.86 -12.08
CA ALA A 116 12.41 -15.27 -11.74
C ALA A 116 11.35 -16.35 -11.48
N GLY A 117 10.60 -16.18 -10.39
CA GLY A 117 9.56 -17.15 -9.99
C GLY A 117 8.35 -17.17 -10.91
N ASP A 118 8.18 -16.16 -11.74
CA ASP A 118 7.13 -16.06 -12.74
C ASP A 118 7.59 -15.17 -13.91
N GLN A 119 6.82 -15.18 -15.00
CA GLN A 119 6.90 -14.15 -16.03
C GLN A 119 6.09 -12.91 -15.59
N GLY A 120 6.48 -11.73 -16.08
CA GLY A 120 5.69 -10.53 -15.81
C GLY A 120 6.39 -9.25 -16.20
N MET A 121 5.65 -8.16 -16.09
CA MET A 121 6.13 -6.80 -16.24
C MET A 121 5.79 -6.02 -14.97
N MET A 122 6.75 -5.33 -14.40
CA MET A 122 6.62 -4.57 -13.17
C MET A 122 7.02 -3.14 -13.43
N PHE A 123 6.37 -2.20 -12.75
CA PHE A 123 6.56 -0.78 -12.98
C PHE A 123 6.96 -0.07 -11.70
N GLY A 124 7.85 0.90 -11.86
CA GLY A 124 8.17 1.92 -10.88
C GLY A 124 7.94 3.30 -11.45
N TYR A 125 7.43 4.20 -10.64
CA TYR A 125 7.17 5.56 -11.05
C TYR A 125 7.66 6.53 -9.95
N ALA A 126 8.11 7.71 -10.37
CA ALA A 126 8.44 8.82 -9.47
C ALA A 126 8.19 10.14 -10.18
N CYS A 127 7.75 11.16 -9.43
CA CYS A 127 7.59 12.54 -9.92
C CYS A 127 7.91 13.54 -8.80
N ARG A 128 8.10 14.82 -9.15
CA ARG A 128 8.47 15.89 -8.19
C ARG A 128 7.27 16.59 -7.56
N GLU A 129 6.08 16.00 -7.61
CA GLU A 129 4.88 16.64 -7.05
C GLU A 129 4.91 16.69 -5.50
N THR A 130 5.48 15.67 -4.86
CA THR A 130 5.67 15.60 -3.41
C THR A 130 7.13 15.38 -3.02
N ASP A 131 7.47 15.59 -1.75
CA ASP A 131 8.84 15.34 -1.23
C ASP A 131 9.19 13.85 -1.23
N ASP A 132 8.18 12.98 -1.20
CA ASP A 132 8.32 11.53 -1.31
C ASP A 132 8.33 11.04 -2.77
N TYR A 133 8.33 11.96 -3.75
CA TYR A 133 8.30 11.66 -5.18
C TYR A 133 7.07 10.87 -5.62
N MET A 134 5.92 11.21 -5.07
CA MET A 134 4.62 10.59 -5.35
C MET A 134 3.66 11.57 -6.01
N PRO A 135 2.66 11.08 -6.77
CA PRO A 135 1.55 11.90 -7.26
C PRO A 135 0.79 12.55 -6.10
N LEU A 136 0.59 13.85 -6.15
CA LEU A 136 -0.04 14.64 -5.09
C LEU A 136 -1.46 14.18 -4.76
N PRO A 137 -2.37 13.87 -5.72
CA PRO A 137 -3.73 13.44 -5.37
C PRO A 137 -3.76 12.11 -4.62
N LEU A 138 -2.84 11.18 -4.91
CA LEU A 138 -2.74 9.92 -4.17
C LEU A 138 -2.17 10.15 -2.77
N ASP A 139 -1.10 10.93 -2.65
CA ASP A 139 -0.48 11.25 -1.34
C ASP A 139 -1.51 11.90 -0.40
N LEU A 140 -2.27 12.89 -0.89
CA LEU A 140 -3.34 13.51 -0.10
C LEU A 140 -4.45 12.52 0.25
N SER A 141 -4.84 11.63 -0.67
CA SER A 141 -5.84 10.60 -0.39
C SER A 141 -5.38 9.65 0.72
N HIS A 142 -4.13 9.20 0.70
CA HIS A 142 -3.57 8.37 1.77
C HIS A 142 -3.53 9.11 3.11
N ARG A 143 -3.05 10.35 3.13
CA ARG A 143 -2.92 11.15 4.36
C ARG A 143 -4.25 11.43 5.03
N LEU A 144 -5.33 11.70 4.26
CA LEU A 144 -6.68 11.84 4.79
C LEU A 144 -7.08 10.61 5.62
N LEU A 145 -6.85 9.42 5.12
CA LEU A 145 -7.25 8.19 5.79
C LEU A 145 -6.30 7.78 6.92
N GLN A 146 -5.00 8.06 6.80
CA GLN A 146 -4.04 7.87 7.88
C GLN A 146 -4.39 8.75 9.09
N GLU A 147 -4.72 10.02 8.84
CA GLU A 147 -5.11 10.95 9.91
C GLU A 147 -6.45 10.55 10.53
N MET A 148 -7.43 10.11 9.73
CA MET A 148 -8.69 9.57 10.27
C MET A 148 -8.46 8.36 11.17
N ALA A 149 -7.57 7.44 10.78
CA ALA A 149 -7.20 6.29 11.61
C ALA A 149 -6.48 6.73 12.90
N ALA A 150 -5.63 7.76 12.85
CA ALA A 150 -4.99 8.33 14.02
C ALA A 150 -6.03 8.96 14.97
N ILE A 151 -6.94 9.78 14.47
CA ILE A 151 -8.05 10.38 15.23
C ILE A 151 -8.89 9.29 15.90
N ARG A 152 -9.24 8.22 15.17
CA ARG A 152 -10.01 7.08 15.71
C ARG A 152 -9.28 6.39 16.86
N ARG A 153 -7.96 6.18 16.73
CA ARG A 153 -7.13 5.56 17.78
C ARG A 153 -6.90 6.48 18.98
N GLU A 154 -6.82 7.80 18.77
CA GLU A 154 -6.76 8.77 19.87
C GLU A 154 -8.01 8.73 20.75
N GLY A 155 -9.18 8.46 20.18
CA GLY A 155 -10.45 8.34 20.89
C GLY A 155 -10.91 9.61 21.61
N LYS A 156 -10.44 10.81 21.18
CA LYS A 156 -10.72 12.09 21.83
C LYS A 156 -11.76 12.93 21.11
N VAL A 157 -11.68 12.97 19.79
CA VAL A 157 -12.61 13.67 18.90
C VAL A 157 -13.09 12.70 17.84
N MET A 158 -14.20 12.95 17.17
CA MET A 158 -14.80 12.07 16.17
C MET A 158 -14.87 10.60 16.65
N THR A 159 -15.27 10.39 17.89
CA THR A 159 -15.25 9.08 18.57
C THR A 159 -16.17 8.04 17.94
N TYR A 160 -17.03 8.48 17.05
CA TYR A 160 -17.94 7.66 16.25
C TYR A 160 -17.27 6.98 15.04
N LEU A 161 -16.00 7.33 14.71
CA LEU A 161 -15.30 6.75 13.56
C LEU A 161 -15.09 5.24 13.70
N ARG A 162 -15.29 4.52 12.58
CA ARG A 162 -15.05 3.08 12.44
C ARG A 162 -13.92 2.80 11.46
N PRO A 163 -13.41 1.55 11.40
CA PRO A 163 -12.19 1.26 10.64
C PRO A 163 -12.30 1.48 9.13
N ASP A 164 -13.48 1.24 8.52
CA ASP A 164 -13.65 1.32 7.06
C ASP A 164 -13.86 2.75 6.59
N SER A 165 -13.07 3.16 5.63
CA SER A 165 -13.23 4.47 4.99
C SER A 165 -12.55 4.53 3.62
N LYS A 166 -12.98 5.48 2.80
CA LYS A 166 -12.43 5.78 1.46
C LYS A 166 -12.23 7.28 1.33
N SER A 167 -11.25 7.67 0.54
CA SER A 167 -11.00 9.04 0.15
C SER A 167 -10.70 9.14 -1.33
N GLN A 168 -11.01 10.29 -1.91
CA GLN A 168 -10.67 10.63 -3.29
C GLN A 168 -10.31 12.11 -3.34
N VAL A 169 -9.23 12.44 -4.04
CA VAL A 169 -8.78 13.80 -4.26
C VAL A 169 -8.61 14.07 -5.73
N SER A 170 -9.25 15.12 -6.21
CA SER A 170 -9.13 15.63 -7.59
C SER A 170 -8.34 16.93 -7.58
N ILE A 171 -7.32 17.01 -8.43
CA ILE A 171 -6.45 18.18 -8.55
C ILE A 171 -6.53 18.71 -9.99
N GLU A 172 -6.65 20.02 -10.11
CA GLU A 172 -6.53 20.73 -11.38
C GLU A 172 -5.06 21.00 -11.69
N TYR A 173 -4.65 20.68 -12.92
CA TYR A 173 -3.30 20.84 -13.44
C TYR A 173 -3.29 21.79 -14.65
N ASP A 174 -2.20 22.51 -14.84
CA ASP A 174 -1.94 23.28 -16.07
C ASP A 174 -1.40 22.40 -17.23
N ASP A 175 -1.17 23.03 -18.38
CA ASP A 175 -0.63 22.36 -19.58
C ASP A 175 0.81 21.85 -19.40
N GLN A 176 1.52 22.27 -18.35
CA GLN A 176 2.85 21.82 -17.98
C GLN A 176 2.81 20.77 -16.86
N HIS A 177 1.65 20.17 -16.60
CA HIS A 177 1.42 19.16 -15.55
C HIS A 177 1.73 19.65 -14.12
N ARG A 178 1.62 20.95 -13.85
CA ARG A 178 1.80 21.52 -12.51
C ARG A 178 0.46 21.66 -11.83
N ALA A 179 0.38 21.24 -10.56
CA ALA A 179 -0.82 21.38 -9.74
C ALA A 179 -1.17 22.87 -9.55
N ILE A 180 -2.44 23.22 -9.79
CA ILE A 180 -2.98 24.58 -9.66
C ILE A 180 -3.77 24.71 -8.36
N LYS A 181 -4.68 23.78 -8.09
CA LYS A 181 -5.56 23.74 -6.92
C LYS A 181 -6.14 22.35 -6.69
N ILE A 182 -6.61 22.13 -5.48
CA ILE A 182 -7.55 21.04 -5.19
C ILE A 182 -8.91 21.44 -5.77
N ASP A 183 -9.52 20.56 -6.56
CA ASP A 183 -10.85 20.76 -7.13
C ASP A 183 -11.92 20.13 -6.24
N THR A 184 -11.71 18.86 -5.87
CA THR A 184 -12.69 18.09 -5.10
C THR A 184 -11.99 17.17 -4.08
N ILE A 185 -12.56 17.09 -2.89
CA ILE A 185 -12.22 16.09 -1.86
C ILE A 185 -13.48 15.29 -1.55
N VAL A 186 -13.40 13.97 -1.61
CA VAL A 186 -14.46 13.06 -1.18
C VAL A 186 -13.93 12.23 -0.02
N VAL A 187 -14.69 12.15 1.07
CA VAL A 187 -14.43 11.29 2.23
C VAL A 187 -15.68 10.48 2.52
N SER A 188 -15.55 9.15 2.52
CA SER A 188 -16.60 8.25 2.99
C SER A 188 -16.08 7.45 4.17
N THR A 189 -16.74 7.53 5.32
CA THR A 189 -16.29 6.86 6.54
C THR A 189 -17.42 6.09 7.20
N GLN A 190 -17.11 4.86 7.60
CA GLN A 190 -17.95 4.09 8.50
C GLN A 190 -17.98 4.77 9.86
N HIS A 191 -19.17 4.80 10.47
CA HIS A 191 -19.38 5.48 11.74
C HIS A 191 -20.42 4.75 12.60
N ASP A 192 -20.45 5.05 13.90
CA ASP A 192 -21.54 4.64 14.77
C ASP A 192 -22.86 5.32 14.37
N ASP A 193 -23.94 4.68 14.70
CA ASP A 193 -25.27 5.28 14.69
C ASP A 193 -25.48 6.05 15.99
N PHE A 194 -24.79 7.22 16.13
CA PHE A 194 -24.58 7.93 17.40
C PHE A 194 -25.65 8.98 17.71
N ILE A 195 -26.48 9.38 16.75
CA ILE A 195 -27.66 10.22 16.97
C ILE A 195 -28.91 9.36 16.79
N LYS A 196 -29.65 9.18 17.89
CA LYS A 196 -30.84 8.33 17.87
C LYS A 196 -32.08 9.15 17.56
N PRO A 197 -33.01 8.63 16.72
CA PRO A 197 -34.28 9.30 16.45
C PRO A 197 -35.14 9.37 17.73
N LYS A 198 -35.97 10.39 17.82
CA LYS A 198 -36.91 10.57 18.96
C LYS A 198 -38.05 9.51 18.98
N SER A 199 -38.38 8.99 17.80
CA SER A 199 -39.36 7.91 17.63
C SER A 199 -39.08 7.18 16.32
N ASP A 200 -39.75 6.05 16.08
CA ASP A 200 -39.64 5.25 14.85
C ASP A 200 -40.39 5.87 13.65
N ARG A 201 -40.88 7.11 13.74
CA ARG A 201 -41.52 7.80 12.62
C ARG A 201 -40.43 8.21 11.60
N ASP A 202 -40.74 8.07 10.34
CA ASP A 202 -39.81 8.39 9.25
C ASP A 202 -39.21 9.81 9.36
N GLU A 203 -40.01 10.79 9.76
CA GLU A 203 -39.55 12.18 9.96
C GLU A 203 -38.50 12.31 11.07
N ASP A 204 -38.68 11.61 12.18
CA ASP A 204 -37.74 11.62 13.31
C ASP A 204 -36.44 10.90 12.95
N VAL A 205 -36.55 9.81 12.16
CA VAL A 205 -35.39 9.05 11.64
C VAL A 205 -34.61 9.91 10.65
N LEU A 206 -35.26 10.50 9.65
CA LEU A 206 -34.61 11.36 8.67
C LEU A 206 -33.88 12.55 9.32
N LYS A 207 -34.53 13.17 10.32
CA LYS A 207 -33.91 14.28 11.06
C LYS A 207 -32.68 13.87 11.83
N ALA A 208 -32.69 12.73 12.50
CA ALA A 208 -31.54 12.21 13.22
C ALA A 208 -30.38 11.90 12.26
N ASP A 209 -30.69 11.35 11.08
CA ASP A 209 -29.73 11.06 10.03
C ASP A 209 -29.09 12.35 9.46
N GLU A 210 -29.89 13.38 9.19
CA GLU A 210 -29.39 14.68 8.73
C GLU A 210 -28.48 15.35 9.78
N GLU A 211 -28.87 15.34 11.05
CA GLU A 211 -28.05 15.87 12.14
C GLU A 211 -26.72 15.13 12.27
N MET A 212 -26.74 13.81 12.11
CA MET A 212 -25.56 12.95 12.16
C MET A 212 -24.62 13.23 10.99
N LEU A 213 -25.13 13.28 9.76
CA LEU A 213 -24.34 13.55 8.55
C LEU A 213 -23.76 14.96 8.57
N THR A 214 -24.55 15.96 9.03
CA THR A 214 -24.06 17.33 9.23
C THR A 214 -22.89 17.37 10.21
N LYS A 215 -23.02 16.69 11.35
CA LYS A 215 -21.94 16.59 12.34
C LYS A 215 -20.68 15.96 11.76
N ILE A 216 -20.79 14.87 11.01
CA ILE A 216 -19.66 14.19 10.36
C ILE A 216 -19.00 15.13 9.33
N HIS A 217 -19.81 15.81 8.51
CA HIS A 217 -19.32 16.76 7.52
C HIS A 217 -18.53 17.90 8.18
N ASP A 218 -19.10 18.50 9.21
CA ASP A 218 -18.46 19.62 9.93
C ASP A 218 -17.17 19.17 10.61
N ASP A 219 -17.13 18.00 11.23
CA ASP A 219 -15.92 17.46 11.85
C ASP A 219 -14.82 17.13 10.81
N VAL A 220 -15.18 16.64 9.64
CA VAL A 220 -14.21 16.47 8.54
C VAL A 220 -13.65 17.83 8.11
N ARG A 221 -14.51 18.84 7.91
CA ARG A 221 -14.10 20.19 7.53
C ARG A 221 -13.25 20.88 8.61
N ASP A 222 -13.65 20.79 9.89
CA ASP A 222 -13.12 21.63 10.97
C ASP A 222 -12.04 20.93 11.81
N ILE A 223 -11.93 19.59 11.73
CA ILE A 223 -10.93 18.80 12.46
C ILE A 223 -9.97 18.09 11.51
N LEU A 224 -10.48 17.23 10.61
CA LEU A 224 -9.61 16.41 9.75
C LEU A 224 -8.80 17.28 8.77
N ILE A 225 -9.47 18.12 7.98
CA ILE A 225 -8.80 18.93 6.94
C ILE A 225 -7.74 19.87 7.57
N PRO A 226 -7.98 20.61 8.67
CA PRO A 226 -6.94 21.40 9.30
C PRO A 226 -5.73 20.60 9.79
N ARG A 227 -5.91 19.38 10.29
CA ARG A 227 -4.79 18.52 10.69
C ARG A 227 -3.93 18.14 9.48
N ILE A 228 -4.56 17.83 8.34
CA ILE A 228 -3.85 17.55 7.09
C ILE A 228 -3.07 18.80 6.63
N ILE A 229 -3.71 19.96 6.56
CA ILE A 229 -3.07 21.22 6.14
C ILE A 229 -1.83 21.48 6.99
N ASN A 230 -1.95 21.39 8.31
CA ASN A 230 -0.85 21.67 9.23
C ASN A 230 0.33 20.68 9.09
N ALA A 231 0.08 19.47 8.61
CA ALA A 231 1.10 18.46 8.37
C ALA A 231 1.78 18.58 6.99
N MET A 232 1.26 19.42 6.09
CA MET A 232 1.76 19.58 4.73
C MET A 232 2.81 20.70 4.63
N PRO A 233 3.77 20.60 3.66
CA PRO A 233 4.64 21.71 3.29
C PRO A 233 3.83 22.92 2.79
N GLU A 234 4.32 24.14 3.01
CA GLU A 234 3.65 25.39 2.58
C GLU A 234 3.23 25.36 1.09
N ARG A 235 4.07 24.80 0.22
CA ARG A 235 3.78 24.66 -1.21
C ARG A 235 2.54 23.81 -1.51
N VAL A 236 2.12 22.93 -0.59
CA VAL A 236 0.90 22.12 -0.72
C VAL A 236 -0.26 22.79 0.01
N GLN A 237 0.00 23.43 1.18
CA GLN A 237 -1.03 24.13 1.95
C GLN A 237 -1.77 25.17 1.11
N GLN A 238 -1.07 25.87 0.21
CA GLN A 238 -1.67 26.88 -0.67
C GLN A 238 -2.81 26.36 -1.55
N PHE A 239 -2.84 25.06 -1.88
CA PHE A 239 -3.90 24.47 -2.69
C PHE A 239 -5.23 24.36 -1.93
N PHE A 240 -5.18 24.33 -0.59
CA PHE A 240 -6.36 24.32 0.27
C PHE A 240 -6.94 25.74 0.51
N ASN A 241 -6.21 26.79 0.17
CA ASN A 241 -6.67 28.19 0.31
C ASN A 241 -7.62 28.63 -0.82
N LYS A 242 -7.87 27.78 -1.81
CA LYS A 242 -8.79 28.00 -2.90
C LYS A 242 -10.08 27.22 -2.65
N ASP A 243 -11.17 27.71 -3.23
CA ASP A 243 -12.45 27.02 -3.14
C ASP A 243 -12.35 25.62 -3.78
N TYR A 244 -12.68 24.60 -3.01
CA TYR A 244 -12.83 23.22 -3.47
C TYR A 244 -14.15 22.64 -2.99
N THR A 245 -14.64 21.64 -3.69
CA THR A 245 -15.85 20.93 -3.28
C THR A 245 -15.49 19.82 -2.28
N LEU A 246 -16.20 19.80 -1.14
CA LEU A 246 -16.05 18.75 -0.12
C LEU A 246 -17.31 17.89 -0.07
N TYR A 247 -17.17 16.60 -0.36
CA TYR A 247 -18.23 15.61 -0.19
C TYR A 247 -17.88 14.68 0.98
N VAL A 248 -18.79 14.56 1.93
CA VAL A 248 -18.64 13.64 3.07
C VAL A 248 -19.85 12.74 3.14
N ASN A 249 -19.65 11.41 3.11
CA ASN A 249 -20.71 10.40 3.07
C ASN A 249 -21.87 10.77 2.12
N PRO A 250 -21.60 11.03 0.83
CA PRO A 250 -22.63 11.59 -0.08
C PRO A 250 -23.82 10.64 -0.34
N THR A 251 -23.70 9.37 0.01
CA THR A 251 -24.78 8.38 -0.11
C THR A 251 -25.63 8.27 1.16
N GLY A 252 -25.32 9.03 2.22
CA GLY A 252 -25.99 8.95 3.50
C GLY A 252 -25.20 8.18 4.57
N LYS A 253 -25.91 7.62 5.56
CA LYS A 253 -25.28 6.86 6.65
C LYS A 253 -24.42 5.69 6.15
N PHE A 254 -23.27 5.52 6.78
CA PHE A 254 -22.37 4.40 6.53
C PHE A 254 -22.07 3.66 7.84
N VAL A 255 -23.10 3.06 8.44
CA VAL A 255 -22.99 2.32 9.70
C VAL A 255 -22.49 0.89 9.47
N ILE A 256 -23.00 0.24 8.42
CA ILE A 256 -22.58 -1.11 8.04
C ILE A 256 -21.44 -0.98 7.00
N GLY A 257 -20.27 -1.43 7.38
CA GLY A 257 -19.07 -1.41 6.54
C GLY A 257 -18.15 -2.58 6.87
N GLY A 258 -16.90 -2.49 6.37
CA GLY A 258 -15.93 -3.55 6.52
C GLY A 258 -16.36 -4.85 5.85
N PRO A 259 -15.78 -6.01 6.23
CA PRO A 259 -16.08 -7.31 5.59
C PRO A 259 -17.53 -7.76 5.65
N HIS A 260 -18.37 -7.17 6.52
CA HIS A 260 -19.79 -7.43 6.51
C HIS A 260 -20.53 -6.67 5.41
N GLY A 261 -20.08 -5.46 5.10
CA GLY A 261 -20.68 -4.61 4.05
C GLY A 261 -20.30 -5.05 2.64
N ASP A 262 -19.05 -5.47 2.46
CA ASP A 262 -18.51 -5.91 1.16
C ASP A 262 -17.42 -6.96 1.35
N THR A 263 -17.28 -7.86 0.39
CA THR A 263 -16.25 -8.90 0.40
C THR A 263 -14.91 -8.33 -0.03
N GLY A 264 -13.84 -8.63 0.74
CA GLY A 264 -12.47 -8.27 0.43
C GLY A 264 -11.63 -9.45 -0.04
N LEU A 265 -10.68 -9.16 -0.91
CA LEU A 265 -9.70 -10.12 -1.43
C LEU A 265 -8.32 -9.48 -1.51
N THR A 266 -7.29 -10.29 -1.25
CA THR A 266 -5.89 -9.89 -1.45
C THR A 266 -5.66 -9.44 -2.89
N GLY A 267 -4.99 -8.29 -3.06
CA GLY A 267 -4.57 -7.80 -4.37
C GLY A 267 -5.64 -7.11 -5.20
N ARG A 268 -6.74 -6.66 -4.60
CA ARG A 268 -7.81 -5.89 -5.31
C ARG A 268 -7.68 -4.38 -5.21
N LYS A 269 -6.62 -3.86 -4.57
CA LYS A 269 -6.35 -2.41 -4.42
C LYS A 269 -4.96 -2.03 -4.95
N ILE A 270 -4.50 -2.72 -5.99
CA ILE A 270 -3.15 -2.59 -6.56
C ILE A 270 -2.82 -1.17 -7.07
N ILE A 271 -3.80 -0.40 -7.51
CA ILE A 271 -3.63 0.99 -7.95
C ILE A 271 -3.45 1.91 -6.73
N VAL A 272 -4.20 1.68 -5.65
CA VAL A 272 -4.02 2.36 -4.35
C VAL A 272 -2.65 2.01 -3.74
N ASP A 273 -2.21 0.78 -3.90
CA ASP A 273 -0.92 0.29 -3.39
C ASP A 273 0.28 0.93 -4.10
N THR A 274 0.10 1.49 -5.30
CA THR A 274 1.17 2.00 -6.14
C THR A 274 1.08 3.50 -6.40
N TYR A 275 0.52 3.95 -7.53
CA TYR A 275 0.67 5.35 -7.98
C TYR A 275 -0.67 6.04 -8.27
N GLY A 276 -1.80 5.48 -7.85
CA GLY A 276 -3.12 6.10 -7.97
C GLY A 276 -3.56 6.34 -9.41
N GLY A 277 -3.07 5.53 -10.36
CA GLY A 277 -3.38 5.65 -11.78
C GLY A 277 -2.45 6.58 -12.58
N ARG A 278 -1.50 7.28 -11.95
CA ARG A 278 -0.52 8.13 -12.66
C ARG A 278 0.56 7.29 -13.33
N GLY A 279 1.10 6.29 -12.64
CA GLY A 279 2.03 5.31 -13.19
C GLY A 279 1.30 4.03 -13.63
N ALA A 280 1.85 3.33 -14.63
CA ALA A 280 1.35 2.03 -15.05
C ALA A 280 1.51 0.95 -13.95
N HIS A 281 0.75 -0.15 -14.08
CA HIS A 281 0.82 -1.31 -13.20
C HIS A 281 0.83 -2.60 -14.02
N GLY A 282 1.62 -3.59 -13.60
CA GLY A 282 1.73 -4.88 -14.30
C GLY A 282 0.59 -5.86 -14.05
N GLY A 283 -0.28 -5.58 -13.08
CA GLY A 283 -1.44 -6.41 -12.71
C GLY A 283 -1.20 -7.39 -11.58
N GLY A 284 0.06 -7.68 -11.20
CA GLY A 284 0.39 -8.59 -10.10
C GLY A 284 0.12 -7.98 -8.71
N ALA A 285 -0.56 -8.72 -7.84
CA ALA A 285 -0.70 -8.35 -6.43
C ALA A 285 0.63 -8.45 -5.69
N PHE A 286 0.82 -7.62 -4.64
CA PHE A 286 2.02 -7.63 -3.80
C PHE A 286 1.83 -8.47 -2.53
N SER A 287 0.76 -8.17 -1.77
CA SER A 287 0.53 -8.78 -0.46
C SER A 287 0.42 -10.30 -0.54
N GLY A 288 0.95 -10.98 0.47
CA GLY A 288 0.98 -12.42 0.59
C GLY A 288 2.08 -13.12 -0.22
N LYS A 289 2.86 -12.40 -1.02
CA LYS A 289 3.95 -12.94 -1.86
C LYS A 289 5.31 -12.68 -1.22
N ASP A 290 6.11 -13.76 -1.05
CA ASP A 290 7.51 -13.64 -0.65
C ASP A 290 8.37 -13.02 -1.78
N PRO A 291 9.58 -12.50 -1.47
CA PRO A 291 10.37 -11.73 -2.44
C PRO A 291 10.88 -12.50 -3.66
N SER A 292 10.81 -13.83 -3.71
CA SER A 292 11.11 -14.59 -4.91
C SER A 292 10.08 -14.37 -6.05
N LYS A 293 8.93 -13.83 -5.72
CA LYS A 293 7.89 -13.43 -6.68
C LYS A 293 8.22 -12.04 -7.19
N VAL A 294 8.66 -11.97 -8.45
CA VAL A 294 9.09 -10.73 -9.10
C VAL A 294 7.99 -9.68 -9.20
N ASP A 295 6.72 -10.07 -9.19
CA ASP A 295 5.58 -9.15 -9.09
C ASP A 295 5.77 -8.13 -7.98
N ARG A 296 6.30 -8.56 -6.84
CA ARG A 296 6.56 -7.71 -5.69
C ARG A 296 7.98 -7.15 -5.70
N SER A 297 8.99 -8.00 -5.74
CA SER A 297 10.39 -7.59 -5.60
C SER A 297 10.85 -6.67 -6.72
N ALA A 298 10.49 -6.97 -7.96
CA ALA A 298 10.88 -6.14 -9.09
C ALA A 298 10.05 -4.85 -9.21
N ALA A 299 8.80 -4.81 -8.72
CA ALA A 299 8.04 -3.56 -8.59
C ALA A 299 8.72 -2.62 -7.58
N TYR A 300 9.18 -3.14 -6.44
CA TYR A 300 9.94 -2.36 -5.47
C TYR A 300 11.28 -1.89 -6.03
N ALA A 301 12.00 -2.75 -6.77
CA ALA A 301 13.24 -2.36 -7.45
C ALA A 301 12.99 -1.28 -8.50
N SER A 302 11.93 -1.40 -9.30
CA SER A 302 11.55 -0.38 -10.29
C SER A 302 11.25 0.96 -9.63
N ARG A 303 10.56 0.96 -8.47
CA ARG A 303 10.32 2.18 -7.67
C ARG A 303 11.63 2.77 -7.16
N HIS A 304 12.50 1.97 -6.58
CA HIS A 304 13.81 2.41 -6.09
C HIS A 304 14.63 3.08 -7.21
N ILE A 305 14.63 2.49 -8.40
CA ILE A 305 15.30 3.05 -9.58
C ILE A 305 14.67 4.39 -9.95
N ALA A 306 13.36 4.43 -10.23
CA ALA A 306 12.67 5.64 -10.66
C ALA A 306 12.88 6.81 -9.67
N LYS A 307 12.76 6.52 -8.37
CA LYS A 307 12.94 7.53 -7.31
C LYS A 307 14.36 8.10 -7.27
N ASN A 308 15.38 7.23 -7.33
CA ASN A 308 16.78 7.67 -7.34
C ASN A 308 17.13 8.44 -8.62
N MET A 309 16.59 8.06 -9.77
CA MET A 309 16.81 8.77 -11.05
C MET A 309 16.20 10.18 -11.01
N VAL A 310 14.95 10.33 -10.52
CA VAL A 310 14.31 11.64 -10.38
C VAL A 310 15.03 12.49 -9.32
N ALA A 311 15.42 11.90 -8.20
CA ALA A 311 16.18 12.59 -7.15
C ALA A 311 17.57 13.03 -7.63
N ALA A 312 18.21 12.25 -8.50
CA ALA A 312 19.49 12.61 -9.14
C ALA A 312 19.36 13.65 -10.26
N GLU A 313 18.17 14.16 -10.51
CA GLU A 313 17.87 15.18 -11.52
C GLU A 313 18.04 14.71 -12.97
N ILE A 314 17.88 13.43 -13.23
CA ILE A 314 17.87 12.90 -14.60
C ILE A 314 16.59 13.32 -15.35
N ALA A 315 15.46 13.35 -14.65
CA ALA A 315 14.18 13.82 -15.16
C ALA A 315 13.31 14.37 -13.99
N ASP A 316 12.23 15.09 -14.28
CA ASP A 316 11.25 15.50 -13.26
C ASP A 316 10.18 14.45 -13.02
N GLU A 317 9.98 13.55 -13.99
CA GLU A 317 9.01 12.45 -13.96
C GLU A 317 9.63 11.25 -14.68
N MET A 318 9.48 10.05 -14.12
CA MET A 318 10.05 8.84 -14.71
C MET A 318 9.20 7.61 -14.40
N LEU A 319 8.89 6.84 -15.44
CA LEU A 319 8.37 5.48 -15.38
C LEU A 319 9.50 4.51 -15.77
N VAL A 320 9.67 3.46 -14.99
CA VAL A 320 10.60 2.36 -15.26
C VAL A 320 9.82 1.06 -15.31
N GLN A 321 9.96 0.29 -16.39
CA GLN A 321 9.43 -1.07 -16.50
C GLN A 321 10.58 -2.08 -16.48
N LEU A 322 10.42 -3.10 -15.65
CA LEU A 322 11.23 -4.33 -15.69
C LEU A 322 10.35 -5.48 -16.14
N SER A 323 10.86 -6.34 -17.03
CA SER A 323 10.15 -7.56 -17.47
C SER A 323 11.00 -8.77 -17.26
N TYR A 324 10.39 -9.87 -16.79
CA TYR A 324 11.07 -11.15 -16.57
C TYR A 324 10.36 -12.29 -17.30
N ALA A 325 11.14 -13.31 -17.65
CA ALA A 325 10.64 -14.62 -18.06
C ALA A 325 10.86 -15.61 -16.90
N ILE A 326 9.92 -16.52 -16.72
CA ILE A 326 10.02 -17.55 -15.67
C ILE A 326 11.34 -18.33 -15.77
N GLY A 327 12.02 -18.51 -14.65
CA GLY A 327 13.27 -19.25 -14.57
C GLY A 327 14.50 -18.51 -15.14
N ILE A 328 14.40 -17.26 -15.60
CA ILE A 328 15.50 -16.45 -16.10
C ILE A 328 15.85 -15.39 -15.06
N ALA A 329 17.15 -15.27 -14.72
CA ALA A 329 17.64 -14.33 -13.71
C ALA A 329 17.69 -12.89 -14.23
N GLU A 330 18.15 -12.70 -15.47
CA GLU A 330 18.25 -11.36 -16.04
C GLU A 330 16.91 -10.88 -16.59
N PRO A 331 16.56 -9.60 -16.44
CA PRO A 331 15.34 -9.05 -17.03
C PRO A 331 15.41 -9.13 -18.56
N VAL A 332 14.32 -9.57 -19.17
CA VAL A 332 14.14 -9.61 -20.63
C VAL A 332 14.21 -8.20 -21.21
N SER A 333 13.60 -7.23 -20.53
CA SER A 333 13.65 -5.82 -20.95
C SER A 333 13.71 -4.87 -19.77
N VAL A 334 14.31 -3.69 -20.02
CA VAL A 334 14.21 -2.49 -19.20
C VAL A 334 13.73 -1.39 -20.12
N PHE A 335 12.59 -0.79 -19.79
CA PHE A 335 12.01 0.34 -20.50
C PHE A 335 11.93 1.55 -19.57
N VAL A 336 12.16 2.73 -20.15
CA VAL A 336 12.07 4.02 -19.44
C VAL A 336 11.18 4.95 -20.25
N GLU A 337 10.37 5.72 -19.56
CA GLU A 337 9.60 6.85 -20.11
C GLU A 337 9.82 8.06 -19.19
N THR A 338 10.39 9.14 -19.71
CA THR A 338 10.61 10.39 -18.97
C THR A 338 9.55 11.45 -19.23
N TYR A 339 8.54 11.14 -20.04
CA TYR A 339 7.44 12.06 -20.43
C TYR A 339 7.97 13.40 -20.99
N GLY A 340 9.14 13.39 -21.64
CA GLY A 340 9.77 14.59 -22.17
C GLY A 340 10.39 15.51 -21.11
N THR A 341 10.51 15.07 -19.86
CA THR A 341 11.09 15.85 -18.75
C THR A 341 12.57 15.57 -18.50
N ALA A 342 13.23 14.79 -19.36
CA ALA A 342 14.65 14.48 -19.25
C ALA A 342 15.49 15.76 -19.19
N LYS A 343 16.44 15.82 -18.24
CA LYS A 343 17.36 16.94 -18.03
C LYS A 343 18.78 16.65 -18.57
N VAL A 344 18.97 15.44 -19.07
CA VAL A 344 20.20 14.97 -19.68
C VAL A 344 20.03 14.88 -21.19
N ASN A 345 21.12 15.08 -21.95
CA ASN A 345 21.07 14.96 -23.41
C ASN A 345 21.20 13.49 -23.84
N MET A 346 20.22 12.69 -23.45
CA MET A 346 20.10 11.26 -23.74
C MET A 346 18.64 10.91 -24.03
N THR A 347 18.43 9.94 -24.91
CA THR A 347 17.12 9.36 -25.16
C THR A 347 16.73 8.41 -23.99
N ASP A 348 15.44 8.14 -23.84
CA ASP A 348 14.93 7.19 -22.82
C ASP A 348 15.56 5.79 -22.98
N GLY A 349 15.84 5.36 -24.23
CA GLY A 349 16.54 4.11 -24.49
C GLY A 349 17.99 4.09 -24.03
N GLU A 350 18.71 5.24 -24.12
CA GLU A 350 20.07 5.38 -23.58
C GLU A 350 20.05 5.44 -22.05
N ILE A 351 19.07 6.11 -21.45
CA ILE A 351 18.86 6.10 -20.00
C ILE A 351 18.58 4.68 -19.51
N ALA A 352 17.76 3.90 -20.22
CA ALA A 352 17.49 2.50 -19.87
C ALA A 352 18.74 1.61 -19.90
N LYS A 353 19.67 1.84 -20.85
CA LYS A 353 20.96 1.15 -20.87
C LYS A 353 21.81 1.52 -19.66
N LYS A 354 21.86 2.80 -19.27
CA LYS A 354 22.56 3.26 -18.07
C LYS A 354 22.01 2.63 -16.80
N ILE A 355 20.69 2.48 -16.69
CA ILE A 355 20.06 1.80 -15.55
C ILE A 355 20.59 0.36 -15.43
N ARG A 356 20.71 -0.39 -16.54
CA ARG A 356 21.27 -1.74 -16.53
C ARG A 356 22.74 -1.79 -16.09
N GLU A 357 23.52 -0.73 -16.37
CA GLU A 357 24.92 -0.62 -15.94
C GLU A 357 25.05 -0.33 -14.43
N ILE A 358 24.11 0.44 -13.88
CA ILE A 358 24.12 0.91 -12.48
C ILE A 358 23.52 -0.11 -11.52
N PHE A 359 22.40 -0.73 -11.91
CA PHE A 359 21.60 -1.59 -11.03
C PHE A 359 21.70 -3.06 -11.46
N THR A 360 22.15 -3.91 -10.57
CA THR A 360 22.03 -5.37 -10.77
C THR A 360 20.57 -5.76 -10.55
N LEU A 361 19.95 -6.39 -11.57
CA LEU A 361 18.51 -6.59 -11.65
C LEU A 361 18.09 -8.06 -11.54
N SER A 362 19.00 -9.00 -11.23
CA SER A 362 18.61 -10.38 -10.93
C SER A 362 17.75 -10.43 -9.66
N PRO A 363 16.77 -11.37 -9.54
CA PRO A 363 15.91 -11.48 -8.37
C PRO A 363 16.68 -11.54 -7.06
N TYR A 364 17.73 -12.35 -6.99
CA TYR A 364 18.61 -12.44 -5.82
C TYR A 364 19.26 -11.09 -5.45
N ALA A 365 19.84 -10.38 -6.44
CA ALA A 365 20.46 -9.09 -6.17
C ALA A 365 19.46 -8.03 -5.69
N ILE A 366 18.20 -8.10 -6.16
CA ILE A 366 17.12 -7.24 -5.67
C ILE A 366 16.77 -7.58 -4.22
N GLU A 367 16.61 -8.87 -3.91
CA GLU A 367 16.30 -9.34 -2.54
C GLU A 367 17.37 -8.87 -1.53
N GLU A 368 18.64 -9.03 -1.87
CA GLU A 368 19.76 -8.62 -1.03
C GLU A 368 19.86 -7.10 -0.87
N ARG A 369 19.83 -6.35 -1.99
CA ARG A 369 19.92 -4.88 -1.98
C ARG A 369 18.80 -4.24 -1.16
N LEU A 370 17.59 -4.72 -1.31
CA LEU A 370 16.43 -4.19 -0.64
C LEU A 370 16.08 -4.91 0.67
N LYS A 371 16.91 -5.90 1.09
CA LYS A 371 16.75 -6.67 2.34
C LYS A 371 15.37 -7.34 2.46
N LEU A 372 14.85 -7.86 1.36
CA LEU A 372 13.47 -8.33 1.27
C LEU A 372 13.20 -9.66 2.00
N ARG A 373 14.23 -10.40 2.43
CA ARG A 373 14.09 -11.64 3.21
C ARG A 373 13.81 -11.40 4.71
N ASN A 374 13.46 -10.17 5.09
CA ASN A 374 13.08 -9.80 6.43
C ASN A 374 11.56 -9.67 6.55
N PRO A 375 10.99 -9.81 7.77
CA PRO A 375 9.56 -9.62 8.02
C PRO A 375 9.20 -8.12 8.03
N ILE A 376 9.03 -7.53 6.85
CA ILE A 376 8.84 -6.10 6.61
C ILE A 376 7.54 -5.76 5.89
N TYR A 377 6.65 -6.74 5.74
CA TYR A 377 5.54 -6.66 4.80
C TYR A 377 4.22 -6.19 5.38
N PHE A 378 3.92 -6.50 6.64
CA PHE A 378 2.67 -6.08 7.28
C PHE A 378 2.43 -4.57 7.18
N GLU A 379 3.46 -3.75 7.41
CA GLU A 379 3.38 -2.29 7.36
C GLU A 379 3.18 -1.73 5.96
N THR A 380 3.39 -2.53 4.92
CA THR A 380 3.17 -2.12 3.53
C THR A 380 1.72 -2.26 3.09
N ALA A 381 0.98 -3.14 3.73
CA ALA A 381 -0.33 -3.59 3.30
C ALA A 381 -1.45 -2.55 3.44
N SER A 382 -1.18 -1.37 3.98
CA SER A 382 -2.15 -0.28 4.10
C SER A 382 -1.52 1.08 3.76
N TYR A 383 -2.32 1.98 3.17
CA TYR A 383 -1.91 3.35 2.81
C TYR A 383 -0.75 3.42 1.81
N GLY A 384 -0.68 2.46 0.87
CA GLY A 384 0.30 2.40 -0.20
C GLY A 384 1.63 1.76 0.19
N HIS A 385 2.22 1.04 -0.76
CA HIS A 385 3.55 0.45 -0.66
C HIS A 385 4.65 1.46 -1.00
N MET A 386 4.30 2.52 -1.72
CA MET A 386 5.21 3.56 -2.22
C MET A 386 4.98 4.89 -1.49
N GLY A 387 5.97 5.80 -1.55
CA GLY A 387 5.89 7.11 -0.92
C GLY A 387 6.01 7.05 0.61
N ARG A 388 6.64 6.03 1.14
CA ARG A 388 6.83 5.82 2.59
C ARG A 388 8.24 6.22 3.02
N THR A 389 8.37 6.59 4.29
CA THR A 389 9.68 6.94 4.87
C THR A 389 10.42 5.69 5.34
N PRO A 390 11.63 5.42 4.84
CA PRO A 390 12.49 4.36 5.36
C PRO A 390 12.75 4.55 6.86
N ARG A 391 12.62 3.48 7.65
CA ARG A 391 12.87 3.54 9.09
C ARG A 391 13.25 2.17 9.65
N ILE A 392 13.97 2.20 10.77
CA ILE A 392 14.24 1.00 11.56
C ILE A 392 13.04 0.72 12.47
N ALA A 393 12.63 -0.54 12.54
CA ALA A 393 11.58 -1.03 13.44
C ALA A 393 12.03 -2.28 14.18
N LYS A 394 11.60 -2.44 15.42
CA LYS A 394 11.73 -3.68 16.18
C LYS A 394 10.41 -4.42 16.15
N LYS A 395 10.42 -5.63 15.62
CA LYS A 395 9.24 -6.51 15.52
C LYS A 395 9.45 -7.72 16.40
N THR A 396 8.41 -8.10 17.13
CA THR A 396 8.45 -9.26 18.04
C THR A 396 7.46 -10.30 17.56
N PHE A 397 7.94 -11.52 17.39
CA PHE A 397 7.21 -12.68 16.92
C PHE A 397 7.21 -13.77 18.00
N HIS A 398 6.11 -14.49 18.11
CA HIS A 398 5.91 -15.54 19.11
C HIS A 398 5.69 -16.88 18.42
N LYS A 399 6.52 -17.88 18.75
CA LYS A 399 6.32 -19.23 18.21
C LYS A 399 5.34 -20.02 19.09
N LEU A 400 4.18 -20.31 18.57
CA LEU A 400 3.04 -20.87 19.29
C LEU A 400 3.38 -22.12 20.11
N ASN A 401 4.06 -23.10 19.52
CA ASN A 401 4.38 -24.37 20.18
C ASN A 401 5.62 -24.29 21.10
N GLU A 402 6.23 -23.12 21.18
CA GLU A 402 7.41 -22.82 21.97
C GLU A 402 7.22 -21.47 22.67
N PRO A 403 6.36 -21.36 23.70
CA PRO A 403 5.95 -20.07 24.27
C PRO A 403 7.11 -19.25 24.85
N ASN A 404 8.26 -19.87 25.11
CA ASN A 404 9.49 -19.18 25.49
C ASN A 404 10.36 -18.76 24.29
N ASN A 405 9.99 -19.13 23.05
CA ASN A 405 10.69 -18.75 21.84
C ASN A 405 10.08 -17.47 21.27
N ILE A 406 10.46 -16.36 21.90
CA ILE A 406 10.12 -15.00 21.44
C ILE A 406 11.30 -14.48 20.65
N LYS A 407 11.09 -14.12 19.40
CA LYS A 407 12.11 -13.56 18.52
C LYS A 407 11.83 -12.08 18.27
N THR A 408 12.74 -11.22 18.73
CA THR A 408 12.70 -9.78 18.39
C THR A 408 13.75 -9.52 17.33
N ILE A 409 13.32 -8.97 16.20
CA ILE A 409 14.14 -8.68 15.04
C ILE A 409 14.10 -7.17 14.78
N GLU A 410 15.27 -6.58 14.60
CA GLU A 410 15.38 -5.22 14.09
C GLU A 410 15.40 -5.28 12.56
N VAL A 411 14.48 -4.59 11.92
CA VAL A 411 14.30 -4.59 10.47
C VAL A 411 14.28 -3.16 9.93
N GLU A 412 14.68 -3.01 8.68
CA GLU A 412 14.58 -1.75 7.95
C GLU A 412 13.35 -1.80 7.03
N LEU A 413 12.35 -0.98 7.32
CA LEU A 413 11.12 -0.88 6.55
C LEU A 413 11.28 0.07 5.35
N PHE A 414 10.58 -0.22 4.26
CA PHE A 414 10.52 0.60 3.04
C PHE A 414 11.88 0.89 2.42
N THR A 415 12.74 -0.11 2.34
CA THR A 415 14.11 0.02 1.82
C THR A 415 14.17 0.51 0.38
N TRP A 416 13.16 0.24 -0.44
CA TRP A 416 13.03 0.71 -1.81
C TRP A 416 12.72 2.21 -1.95
N GLU A 417 12.44 2.88 -0.85
CA GLU A 417 12.24 4.34 -0.80
C GLU A 417 13.52 5.11 -0.47
N LYS A 418 14.66 4.42 -0.26
CA LYS A 418 15.95 5.07 0.01
C LYS A 418 16.49 5.81 -1.20
N LEU A 419 17.24 6.89 -0.93
CA LEU A 419 17.93 7.70 -1.93
C LEU A 419 19.45 7.39 -1.94
N ASP A 420 19.80 6.14 -1.73
CA ASP A 420 21.17 5.66 -1.55
C ASP A 420 21.95 5.45 -2.86
N PHE A 421 21.29 5.57 -4.01
CA PHE A 421 21.90 5.51 -5.34
C PHE A 421 22.03 6.87 -6.03
N VAL A 422 21.60 7.98 -5.43
CA VAL A 422 21.62 9.31 -6.05
C VAL A 422 23.03 9.70 -6.51
N ASP A 423 24.05 9.56 -5.66
CA ASP A 423 25.42 9.92 -6.00
C ASP A 423 26.03 8.99 -7.07
N VAL A 424 25.69 7.70 -7.02
CA VAL A 424 26.11 6.71 -8.02
C VAL A 424 25.51 7.05 -9.39
N VAL A 425 24.21 7.40 -9.42
CA VAL A 425 23.50 7.83 -10.63
C VAL A 425 24.14 9.12 -11.17
N LYS A 426 24.30 10.16 -10.35
CA LYS A 426 24.94 11.42 -10.78
C LYS A 426 26.29 11.17 -11.41
N LYS A 427 27.15 10.39 -10.77
CA LYS A 427 28.47 10.03 -11.30
C LYS A 427 28.38 9.31 -12.65
N ALA A 428 27.44 8.37 -12.81
CA ALA A 428 27.28 7.61 -14.05
C ALA A 428 26.76 8.46 -15.22
N PHE A 429 26.06 9.55 -14.92
CA PHE A 429 25.58 10.54 -15.90
C PHE A 429 26.47 11.77 -16.04
N ASN A 430 27.61 11.84 -15.33
CA ASN A 430 28.55 12.96 -15.31
C ASN A 430 27.90 14.29 -14.82
N LEU A 431 27.05 14.22 -13.79
CA LEU A 431 26.41 15.35 -13.12
C LEU A 431 27.09 15.70 -11.80
#